data_bfb0b4afb6c8ebe58202937fbe8f18a8
#
_entry.id   bfb0b4afb6c8ebe58202937fbe8f18a8
#
_cell.length_a   1.000
_cell.length_b   1.000
_cell.length_c   1.000
_cell.angle_alpha   90.00
_cell.angle_beta   90.00
_cell.angle_gamma   90.00
#
_symmetry.space_group_name_H-M   'P 1'
#
loop_
_entity.id
_entity.type
_entity.pdbx_description
1 polymer ?
#
loop_
_entity_poly.entity_id
_entity_poly.type
_entity_poly.pdbx_seq_one_letter_code
_entity_poly.pdbx_strand_id
1 'polypeptide(L)'
;AANTIKSRRIIELTNGEAGIKRADDKKAVLLLDWMNTYMDNQLKRGKKDGHQIKVAIQILKDYAGERVTMDEVDKTFCQGYIDYLLTEYRPQGKSVSKFTAQNYYRVLNGALNAAVRADVVKLNPFTKIGNSDKIHRPESKREYMTIEELRALIATPMKNETVKQAYLFSCFCGLRISDIIGLKWGNVYADNGQYRLEVVMQKTKEPIYLPLSPEALRWMPERGEKSSEDAVFDLPSTTHINILLKPWAKAAGIDKKFSFHTARHTFATMMLTLGADLYTTSKLLGHTDVKMTQVYAKIINRKKDEAVNLVNGLFD
;
A
#
# COMPACT_ATOMS: atom_id res chain seq x y z
N ALA A 1 0.13 12.01 29.27
CA ALA A 1 0.45 10.56 29.29
C ALA A 1 1.92 10.32 29.58
N ALA A 2 2.88 10.91 28.82
CA ALA A 2 4.33 10.73 29.04
C ALA A 2 4.78 11.15 30.45
N ASN A 3 4.26 12.26 30.98
CA ASN A 3 4.56 12.72 32.35
C ASN A 3 3.98 11.77 33.42
N THR A 4 2.82 11.17 33.18
CA THR A 4 2.22 10.19 34.09
C THR A 4 3.05 8.91 34.15
N ILE A 5 3.60 8.46 33.03
CA ILE A 5 4.50 7.30 32.95
C ILE A 5 5.82 7.59 33.68
N LYS A 6 6.41 8.79 33.46
CA LYS A 6 7.60 9.22 34.18
C LYS A 6 7.38 9.29 35.69
N SER A 7 6.27 9.86 36.13
CA SER A 7 5.92 9.95 37.57
C SER A 7 5.74 8.56 38.21
N ARG A 8 5.05 7.64 37.54
CA ARG A 8 4.93 6.24 37.98
C ARG A 8 6.30 5.57 38.11
N ARG A 9 7.17 5.80 37.14
CA ARG A 9 8.52 5.20 37.14
C ARG A 9 9.40 5.73 38.25
N ILE A 10 9.29 7.03 38.57
CA ILE A 10 9.99 7.63 39.73
C ILE A 10 9.56 6.96 41.01
N ILE A 11 8.23 6.77 41.23
CA ILE A 11 7.68 6.08 42.39
C ILE A 11 8.20 4.63 42.50
N GLU A 12 8.25 3.90 41.36
CA GLU A 12 8.75 2.53 41.32
C GLU A 12 10.25 2.43 41.65
N LEU A 13 11.05 3.37 41.15
CA LEU A 13 12.48 3.44 41.45
C LEU A 13 12.70 3.75 42.94
N THR A 14 11.96 4.69 43.51
CA THR A 14 12.00 5.04 44.95
C THR A 14 11.59 3.86 45.82
N ASN A 15 10.55 3.11 45.42
CA ASN A 15 10.13 1.90 46.13
C ASN A 15 11.18 0.77 46.01
N GLY A 16 11.88 0.63 44.87
CA GLY A 16 12.97 -0.31 44.67
C GLY A 16 14.19 -0.01 45.54
N GLU A 17 14.54 1.28 45.66
CA GLU A 17 15.60 1.73 46.59
C GLU A 17 15.26 1.50 48.05
N ALA A 18 13.96 1.53 48.42
CA ALA A 18 13.47 1.20 49.75
C ALA A 18 13.42 -0.33 50.05
N GLY A 19 13.89 -1.19 49.12
CA GLY A 19 13.96 -2.64 49.33
C GLY A 19 12.62 -3.38 49.32
N ILE A 20 11.55 -2.76 48.86
CA ILE A 20 10.21 -3.37 48.73
C ILE A 20 10.20 -4.30 47.53
N LYS A 21 10.44 -5.60 47.75
CA LYS A 21 10.34 -6.63 46.70
C LYS A 21 8.91 -6.91 46.35
N ARG A 22 8.57 -6.86 45.01
CA ARG A 22 7.31 -7.41 44.51
C ARG A 22 7.34 -8.95 44.59
N ALA A 23 6.18 -9.53 44.92
CA ALA A 23 5.99 -10.96 45.17
C ALA A 23 5.99 -11.86 43.92
N ASP A 24 6.31 -11.33 42.72
CA ASP A 24 6.35 -12.12 41.46
C ASP A 24 7.63 -11.81 40.69
N ASP A 25 8.63 -12.65 40.86
CA ASP A 25 9.93 -12.62 40.15
C ASP A 25 9.83 -13.13 38.68
N LYS A 26 8.72 -12.94 38.00
CA LYS A 26 8.69 -13.07 36.55
C LYS A 26 9.41 -11.87 35.96
N LYS A 27 10.57 -12.09 35.36
CA LYS A 27 11.36 -11.07 34.67
C LYS A 27 10.42 -10.29 33.72
N ALA A 28 10.13 -9.03 34.05
CA ALA A 28 9.19 -8.22 33.28
C ALA A 28 9.66 -8.11 31.84
N VAL A 29 8.82 -8.48 30.90
CA VAL A 29 9.12 -8.40 29.45
C VAL A 29 9.06 -6.93 29.04
N LEU A 30 10.14 -6.40 28.47
CA LEU A 30 10.16 -5.05 27.95
C LEU A 30 9.36 -4.95 26.63
N LEU A 31 8.65 -3.85 26.44
CA LEU A 31 7.88 -3.59 25.22
C LEU A 31 8.76 -3.65 23.96
N LEU A 32 9.95 -3.03 23.98
CA LEU A 32 10.85 -3.02 22.83
C LEU A 32 11.45 -4.41 22.54
N ASP A 33 11.72 -5.21 23.56
CA ASP A 33 12.18 -6.60 23.39
C ASP A 33 11.08 -7.46 22.76
N TRP A 34 9.83 -7.26 23.19
CA TRP A 34 8.68 -7.92 22.56
C TRP A 34 8.53 -7.49 21.11
N MET A 35 8.64 -6.20 20.80
CA MET A 35 8.54 -5.69 19.43
C MET A 35 9.62 -6.25 18.51
N ASN A 36 10.85 -6.44 19.00
CA ASN A 36 11.92 -7.09 18.24
C ASN A 36 11.59 -8.58 18.01
N THR A 37 11.15 -9.30 19.05
CA THR A 37 10.68 -10.69 18.92
C THR A 37 9.53 -10.81 17.91
N TYR A 38 8.58 -9.89 17.93
CA TYR A 38 7.48 -9.84 16.96
C TYR A 38 8.01 -9.62 15.53
N MET A 39 8.97 -8.70 15.36
CA MET A 39 9.60 -8.44 14.05
C MET A 39 10.27 -9.69 13.49
N ASP A 40 11.09 -10.35 14.29
CA ASP A 40 11.81 -11.57 13.90
C ASP A 40 10.83 -12.69 13.48
N ASN A 41 9.74 -12.85 14.25
CA ASN A 41 8.71 -13.81 13.93
C ASN A 41 7.98 -13.49 12.62
N GLN A 42 7.75 -12.20 12.29
CA GLN A 42 7.17 -11.82 11.01
C GLN A 42 8.13 -12.09 9.85
N LEU A 43 9.41 -11.78 10.01
CA LEU A 43 10.44 -12.03 9.00
C LEU A 43 10.62 -13.54 8.73
N LYS A 44 10.65 -14.38 9.78
CA LYS A 44 10.68 -15.85 9.65
C LYS A 44 9.48 -16.41 8.88
N ARG A 45 8.31 -15.75 8.96
CA ARG A 45 7.10 -16.08 8.19
C ARG A 45 7.10 -15.50 6.77
N GLY A 46 8.21 -14.93 6.30
CA GLY A 46 8.34 -14.34 4.95
C GLY A 46 7.61 -13.01 4.75
N LYS A 47 7.18 -12.33 5.84
CA LYS A 47 6.59 -11.00 5.74
C LYS A 47 7.66 -9.96 5.42
N LYS A 48 7.30 -8.97 4.56
CA LYS A 48 8.22 -7.91 4.10
C LYS A 48 8.06 -6.58 4.84
N ASP A 49 7.39 -6.59 5.98
CA ASP A 49 7.05 -5.39 6.76
C ASP A 49 8.08 -5.03 7.85
N GLY A 50 9.24 -5.71 7.87
CA GLY A 50 10.31 -5.47 8.84
C GLY A 50 10.75 -4.01 8.94
N HIS A 51 10.82 -3.29 7.82
CA HIS A 51 11.15 -1.85 7.84
C HIS A 51 10.10 -1.03 8.61
N GLN A 52 8.82 -1.29 8.40
CA GLN A 52 7.74 -0.58 9.11
C GLN A 52 7.76 -0.89 10.61
N ILE A 53 8.08 -2.13 10.98
CA ILE A 53 8.20 -2.54 12.38
C ILE A 53 9.40 -1.85 13.02
N LYS A 54 10.56 -1.78 12.36
CA LYS A 54 11.74 -1.03 12.84
C LYS A 54 11.43 0.44 13.12
N VAL A 55 10.72 1.09 12.19
CA VAL A 55 10.31 2.49 12.38
C VAL A 55 9.34 2.61 13.57
N ALA A 56 8.39 1.69 13.73
CA ALA A 56 7.47 1.70 14.86
C ALA A 56 8.19 1.48 16.20
N ILE A 57 9.23 0.65 16.25
CA ILE A 57 10.10 0.47 17.44
C ILE A 57 10.77 1.80 17.80
N GLN A 58 11.34 2.51 16.83
CA GLN A 58 11.95 3.81 17.07
C GLN A 58 10.94 4.83 17.58
N ILE A 59 9.74 4.88 16.99
CA ILE A 59 8.66 5.77 17.44
C ILE A 59 8.24 5.45 18.89
N LEU A 60 8.17 4.17 19.26
CA LEU A 60 7.85 3.76 20.64
C LEU A 60 8.96 4.16 21.61
N LYS A 61 10.21 4.03 21.20
CA LYS A 61 11.35 4.51 21.98
C LYS A 61 11.31 6.02 22.23
N ASP A 62 10.97 6.79 21.19
CA ASP A 62 10.84 8.25 21.27
C ASP A 62 9.63 8.65 22.14
N TYR A 63 8.53 7.90 22.07
CA TYR A 63 7.30 8.16 22.82
C TYR A 63 7.43 7.85 24.32
N ALA A 64 7.97 6.70 24.66
CA ALA A 64 7.88 6.17 26.02
C ALA A 64 9.24 5.74 26.65
N GLY A 65 10.32 5.79 25.86
CA GLY A 65 11.65 5.34 26.29
C GLY A 65 11.85 3.83 26.15
N GLU A 66 12.99 3.34 26.66
CA GLU A 66 13.44 1.97 26.43
C GLU A 66 12.96 0.97 27.50
N ARG A 67 12.53 1.46 28.67
CA ARG A 67 12.33 0.64 29.88
C ARG A 67 10.86 0.31 30.17
N VAL A 68 9.95 0.62 29.27
CA VAL A 68 8.54 0.30 29.41
C VAL A 68 8.34 -1.22 29.36
N THR A 69 7.68 -1.76 30.35
CA THR A 69 7.32 -3.18 30.43
C THR A 69 5.97 -3.44 29.75
N MET A 70 5.72 -4.69 29.36
CA MET A 70 4.43 -5.08 28.76
C MET A 70 3.24 -4.87 29.72
N ASP A 71 3.45 -4.91 31.03
CA ASP A 71 2.42 -4.67 32.04
C ASP A 71 2.04 -3.18 32.14
N GLU A 72 2.95 -2.27 31.78
CA GLU A 72 2.71 -0.82 31.72
C GLU A 72 1.96 -0.40 30.46
N VAL A 73 1.87 -1.29 29.45
CA VAL A 73 1.13 -1.03 28.22
C VAL A 73 -0.37 -1.22 28.49
N ASP A 74 -0.98 -0.26 29.14
CA ASP A 74 -2.40 -0.22 29.45
C ASP A 74 -3.22 0.59 28.43
N LYS A 75 -4.53 0.79 28.69
CA LYS A 75 -5.41 1.62 27.84
C LYS A 75 -4.89 3.05 27.73
N THR A 76 -4.38 3.63 28.81
CA THR A 76 -3.89 5.01 28.84
C THR A 76 -2.62 5.16 27.99
N PHE A 77 -1.71 4.19 28.09
CA PHE A 77 -0.55 4.14 27.22
C PHE A 77 -0.93 4.09 25.74
N CYS A 78 -1.87 3.20 25.38
CA CYS A 78 -2.31 3.02 24.00
C CYS A 78 -3.03 4.25 23.45
N GLN A 79 -3.85 4.93 24.26
CA GLN A 79 -4.49 6.18 23.87
C GLN A 79 -3.45 7.29 23.68
N GLY A 80 -2.52 7.45 24.60
CA GLY A 80 -1.45 8.43 24.48
C GLY A 80 -0.55 8.19 23.26
N TYR A 81 -0.31 6.92 22.90
CA TYR A 81 0.42 6.60 21.66
C TYR A 81 -0.35 7.01 20.39
N ILE A 82 -1.67 6.83 20.38
CA ILE A 82 -2.53 7.32 19.28
C ILE A 82 -2.39 8.85 19.17
N ASP A 83 -2.53 9.55 20.27
CA ASP A 83 -2.46 11.02 20.32
C ASP A 83 -1.08 11.53 19.89
N TYR A 84 -0.02 10.88 20.38
CA TYR A 84 1.36 11.17 19.97
C TYR A 84 1.57 11.04 18.47
N LEU A 85 1.09 9.95 17.84
CA LEU A 85 1.19 9.75 16.39
C LEU A 85 0.48 10.83 15.58
N LEU A 86 -0.63 11.35 16.08
CA LEU A 86 -1.47 12.32 15.38
C LEU A 86 -1.01 13.77 15.60
N THR A 87 -0.47 14.08 16.78
CA THR A 87 -0.23 15.46 17.21
C THR A 87 1.24 15.84 17.39
N GLU A 88 2.09 14.92 17.86
CA GLU A 88 3.47 15.22 18.28
C GLU A 88 4.52 14.63 17.35
N TYR A 89 4.29 13.43 16.79
CA TYR A 89 5.27 12.77 15.94
C TYR A 89 5.51 13.54 14.65
N ARG A 90 6.71 14.14 14.53
CA ARG A 90 7.12 15.03 13.43
C ARG A 90 8.48 14.62 12.86
N PRO A 91 8.58 13.50 12.11
CA PRO A 91 9.83 13.12 11.48
C PRO A 91 10.31 14.25 10.54
N GLN A 92 11.55 14.69 10.71
CA GLN A 92 12.13 15.80 9.95
C GLN A 92 11.30 17.11 10.05
N GLY A 93 10.63 17.34 11.19
CA GLY A 93 9.83 18.54 11.45
C GLY A 93 8.46 18.58 10.76
N LYS A 94 8.05 17.53 10.05
CA LYS A 94 6.77 17.46 9.32
C LYS A 94 5.80 16.48 9.96
N SER A 95 4.51 16.84 10.01
CA SER A 95 3.47 15.91 10.44
C SER A 95 3.35 14.74 9.47
N VAL A 96 3.13 13.55 10.00
CA VAL A 96 2.81 12.37 9.17
C VAL A 96 1.35 12.40 8.72
N SER A 97 1.09 11.81 7.54
CA SER A 97 -0.29 11.65 7.09
C SER A 97 -1.06 10.69 8.02
N LYS A 98 -2.39 10.87 8.13
CA LYS A 98 -3.26 9.95 8.88
C LYS A 98 -3.10 8.48 8.42
N PHE A 99 -2.81 8.27 7.13
CA PHE A 99 -2.50 6.94 6.58
C PHE A 99 -1.20 6.37 7.17
N THR A 100 -0.16 7.18 7.29
CA THR A 100 1.14 6.78 7.85
C THR A 100 1.01 6.50 9.36
N ALA A 101 0.33 7.38 10.09
CA ALA A 101 0.04 7.19 11.52
C ALA A 101 -0.74 5.87 11.75
N GLN A 102 -1.75 5.60 10.91
CA GLN A 102 -2.52 4.36 10.97
C GLN A 102 -1.67 3.10 10.73
N ASN A 103 -0.66 3.16 9.86
CA ASN A 103 0.25 2.03 9.65
C ASN A 103 1.06 1.74 10.93
N TYR A 104 1.61 2.75 11.61
CA TYR A 104 2.35 2.55 12.86
C TYR A 104 1.46 2.09 14.02
N TYR A 105 0.27 2.67 14.14
CA TYR A 105 -0.76 2.17 15.05
C TYR A 105 -1.04 0.68 14.85
N ARG A 106 -1.22 0.23 13.58
CA ARG A 106 -1.48 -1.18 13.26
C ARG A 106 -0.32 -2.10 13.61
N VAL A 107 0.92 -1.64 13.50
CA VAL A 107 2.10 -2.43 13.89
C VAL A 107 2.04 -2.74 15.37
N LEU A 108 1.87 -1.73 16.24
CA LEU A 108 1.77 -1.95 17.68
C LEU A 108 0.55 -2.81 18.04
N ASN A 109 -0.61 -2.52 17.47
CA ASN A 109 -1.82 -3.32 17.69
C ASN A 109 -1.63 -4.79 17.28
N GLY A 110 -0.96 -5.04 16.17
CA GLY A 110 -0.62 -6.39 15.70
C GLY A 110 0.35 -7.12 16.63
N ALA A 111 1.36 -6.40 17.15
CA ALA A 111 2.32 -6.93 18.10
C ALA A 111 1.67 -7.27 19.46
N LEU A 112 0.73 -6.43 19.94
CA LEU A 112 -0.04 -6.70 21.16
C LEU A 112 -1.01 -7.88 21.00
N ASN A 113 -1.63 -8.02 19.83
CA ASN A 113 -2.41 -9.23 19.53
C ASN A 113 -1.56 -10.50 19.48
N ALA A 114 -0.31 -10.38 19.02
CA ALA A 114 0.63 -11.50 19.06
C ALA A 114 1.07 -11.80 20.51
N ALA A 115 1.21 -10.79 21.36
CA ALA A 115 1.53 -10.94 22.78
C ALA A 115 0.40 -11.67 23.54
N VAL A 116 -0.85 -11.39 23.20
CA VAL A 116 -2.00 -12.14 23.77
C VAL A 116 -1.92 -13.62 23.37
N ARG A 117 -1.65 -13.91 22.07
CA ARG A 117 -1.53 -15.31 21.60
C ARG A 117 -0.31 -16.06 22.15
N ALA A 118 0.67 -15.35 22.67
CA ALA A 118 1.87 -15.88 23.30
C ALA A 118 1.82 -15.87 24.83
N ASP A 119 0.65 -15.58 25.41
CA ASP A 119 0.40 -15.49 26.85
C ASP A 119 1.34 -14.52 27.60
N VAL A 120 1.91 -13.55 26.88
CA VAL A 120 2.74 -12.47 27.44
C VAL A 120 1.86 -11.43 28.14
N VAL A 121 0.68 -11.14 27.58
CA VAL A 121 -0.35 -10.28 28.18
C VAL A 121 -1.71 -10.94 28.06
N LYS A 122 -2.59 -10.69 29.02
CA LYS A 122 -3.95 -11.30 29.05
C LYS A 122 -4.89 -10.72 27.99
N LEU A 123 -4.74 -9.45 27.67
CA LEU A 123 -5.64 -8.70 26.79
C LEU A 123 -4.87 -7.61 26.06
N ASN A 124 -5.23 -7.40 24.79
CA ASN A 124 -4.74 -6.24 24.04
C ASN A 124 -5.47 -4.96 24.51
N PRO A 125 -4.75 -3.96 25.08
CA PRO A 125 -5.37 -2.76 25.63
C PRO A 125 -6.12 -1.91 24.61
N PHE A 126 -5.76 -1.98 23.31
CA PHE A 126 -6.51 -1.30 22.24
C PHE A 126 -7.97 -1.76 22.13
N THR A 127 -8.32 -2.94 22.65
CA THR A 127 -9.72 -3.42 22.67
C THR A 127 -10.61 -2.58 23.59
N LYS A 128 -10.01 -1.92 24.61
CA LYS A 128 -10.70 -1.05 25.55
C LYS A 128 -10.87 0.40 25.05
N ILE A 129 -10.29 0.74 23.90
CA ILE A 129 -10.40 2.05 23.28
C ILE A 129 -11.64 2.07 22.38
N GLY A 130 -12.45 3.14 22.48
CA GLY A 130 -13.62 3.35 21.64
C GLY A 130 -13.25 3.35 20.14
N ASN A 131 -14.17 2.91 19.30
CA ASN A 131 -13.89 2.84 17.88
C ASN A 131 -13.63 4.24 17.26
N SER A 132 -14.31 5.28 17.74
CA SER A 132 -14.11 6.68 17.36
C SER A 132 -12.70 7.21 17.62
N ASP A 133 -12.05 6.67 18.67
CA ASP A 133 -10.76 7.15 19.17
C ASP A 133 -9.57 6.41 18.54
N LYS A 134 -9.85 5.40 17.72
CA LYS A 134 -8.84 4.65 16.96
C LYS A 134 -8.47 5.37 15.67
N ILE A 135 -7.23 5.15 15.19
CA ILE A 135 -6.81 5.67 13.90
C ILE A 135 -7.40 4.81 12.78
N HIS A 136 -8.47 5.28 12.14
CA HIS A 136 -9.03 4.63 10.97
C HIS A 136 -8.26 4.96 9.70
N ARG A 137 -8.24 3.99 8.79
CA ARG A 137 -7.64 4.20 7.48
C ARG A 137 -8.46 5.22 6.69
N PRO A 138 -7.88 6.35 6.26
CA PRO A 138 -8.59 7.30 5.44
C PRO A 138 -8.93 6.69 4.08
N GLU A 139 -10.03 7.12 3.48
CA GLU A 139 -10.32 6.78 2.10
C GLU A 139 -9.18 7.29 1.20
N SER A 140 -8.65 6.44 0.36
CA SER A 140 -7.61 6.83 -0.59
C SER A 140 -8.26 7.30 -1.88
N LYS A 141 -8.12 8.60 -2.19
CA LYS A 141 -8.37 9.10 -3.53
C LYS A 141 -7.31 8.52 -4.47
N ARG A 142 -7.74 7.75 -5.46
CA ARG A 142 -6.84 7.20 -6.48
C ARG A 142 -6.94 8.09 -7.70
N GLU A 143 -5.82 8.73 -8.03
CA GLU A 143 -5.75 9.53 -9.25
C GLU A 143 -5.65 8.61 -10.47
N TYR A 144 -6.40 8.95 -11.50
CA TYR A 144 -6.40 8.30 -12.80
C TYR A 144 -6.56 9.37 -13.89
N MET A 145 -6.28 9.03 -15.13
CA MET A 145 -6.49 9.92 -16.26
C MET A 145 -7.83 9.64 -16.92
N THR A 146 -8.51 10.70 -17.35
CA THR A 146 -9.62 10.59 -18.30
C THR A 146 -9.09 10.20 -19.67
N ILE A 147 -9.98 9.85 -20.60
CA ILE A 147 -9.58 9.51 -21.99
C ILE A 147 -8.96 10.74 -22.66
N GLU A 148 -9.47 11.93 -22.39
CA GLU A 148 -8.99 13.21 -22.94
C GLU A 148 -7.57 13.51 -22.40
N GLU A 149 -7.34 13.35 -21.10
CA GLU A 149 -6.02 13.51 -20.49
C GLU A 149 -5.01 12.48 -21.03
N LEU A 150 -5.44 11.24 -21.22
CA LEU A 150 -4.57 10.21 -21.81
C LEU A 150 -4.23 10.56 -23.28
N ARG A 151 -5.15 11.07 -24.07
CA ARG A 151 -4.89 11.57 -25.44
C ARG A 151 -3.89 12.73 -25.44
N ALA A 152 -4.05 13.70 -24.54
CA ALA A 152 -3.12 14.80 -24.40
C ALA A 152 -1.72 14.32 -24.01
N LEU A 153 -1.64 13.34 -23.10
CA LEU A 153 -0.38 12.74 -22.68
C LEU A 153 0.32 12.00 -23.83
N ILE A 154 -0.41 11.23 -24.63
CA ILE A 154 0.10 10.54 -25.83
C ILE A 154 0.69 11.53 -26.82
N ALA A 155 -0.02 12.63 -27.08
CA ALA A 155 0.42 13.68 -28.02
C ALA A 155 1.64 14.47 -27.52
N THR A 156 1.90 14.47 -26.19
CA THR A 156 3.01 15.22 -25.62
C THR A 156 4.33 14.46 -25.76
N PRO A 157 5.38 15.06 -26.35
CA PRO A 157 6.69 14.42 -26.46
C PRO A 157 7.34 14.22 -25.08
N MET A 158 8.10 13.14 -24.92
CA MET A 158 8.87 12.82 -23.74
C MET A 158 10.31 12.50 -24.14
N LYS A 159 11.32 13.05 -23.43
CA LYS A 159 12.74 12.79 -23.74
C LYS A 159 13.12 11.32 -23.63
N ASN A 160 12.55 10.60 -22.68
CA ASN A 160 12.79 9.17 -22.48
C ASN A 160 11.64 8.38 -23.09
N GLU A 161 11.81 7.97 -24.35
CA GLU A 161 10.78 7.26 -25.11
C GLU A 161 10.46 5.89 -24.49
N THR A 162 11.46 5.16 -23.97
CA THR A 162 11.24 3.86 -23.32
C THR A 162 10.34 3.98 -22.09
N VAL A 163 10.52 5.02 -21.28
CA VAL A 163 9.65 5.29 -20.12
C VAL A 163 8.24 5.68 -20.57
N LYS A 164 8.11 6.47 -21.65
CA LYS A 164 6.82 6.81 -22.26
C LYS A 164 6.09 5.55 -22.73
N GLN A 165 6.75 4.72 -23.52
CA GLN A 165 6.20 3.46 -24.01
C GLN A 165 5.74 2.55 -22.88
N ALA A 166 6.60 2.30 -21.87
CA ALA A 166 6.28 1.46 -20.73
C ALA A 166 5.07 2.00 -19.92
N TYR A 167 5.00 3.32 -19.75
CA TYR A 167 3.89 3.95 -19.05
C TYR A 167 2.57 3.79 -19.81
N LEU A 168 2.57 4.10 -21.12
CA LEU A 168 1.38 3.97 -21.98
C LEU A 168 0.98 2.50 -22.14
N PHE A 169 1.94 1.60 -22.31
CA PHE A 169 1.69 0.16 -22.28
C PHE A 169 0.93 -0.26 -21.00
N SER A 170 1.39 0.25 -19.84
CA SER A 170 0.68 0.00 -18.57
C SER A 170 -0.74 0.58 -18.55
N CYS A 171 -1.00 1.70 -19.22
CA CYS A 171 -2.35 2.26 -19.36
C CYS A 171 -3.30 1.35 -20.14
N PHE A 172 -2.77 0.48 -21.02
CA PHE A 172 -3.58 -0.40 -21.89
C PHE A 172 -3.53 -1.88 -21.49
N CYS A 173 -2.65 -2.30 -20.57
CA CYS A 173 -2.61 -3.68 -20.06
C CYS A 173 -2.81 -3.79 -18.55
N GLY A 174 -2.71 -2.69 -17.80
CA GLY A 174 -2.93 -2.67 -16.36
C GLY A 174 -1.83 -3.26 -15.48
N LEU A 175 -0.69 -3.69 -16.03
CA LEU A 175 0.44 -4.23 -15.25
C LEU A 175 1.02 -3.20 -14.29
N ARG A 176 1.53 -3.66 -13.14
CA ARG A 176 2.27 -2.80 -12.20
C ARG A 176 3.67 -2.53 -12.74
N ILE A 177 4.29 -1.42 -12.30
CA ILE A 177 5.68 -1.09 -12.67
C ILE A 177 6.65 -2.24 -12.37
N SER A 178 6.48 -2.95 -11.25
CA SER A 178 7.31 -4.10 -10.90
C SER A 178 7.20 -5.24 -11.91
N ASP A 179 6.00 -5.44 -12.47
CA ASP A 179 5.73 -6.50 -13.42
C ASP A 179 6.25 -6.10 -14.82
N ILE A 180 6.19 -4.81 -15.17
CA ILE A 180 6.74 -4.27 -16.42
C ILE A 180 8.28 -4.29 -16.43
N ILE A 181 8.92 -3.92 -15.30
CA ILE A 181 10.40 -4.02 -15.18
C ILE A 181 10.87 -5.47 -15.35
N GLY A 182 10.09 -6.43 -14.83
CA GLY A 182 10.41 -7.85 -14.95
C GLY A 182 9.91 -8.53 -16.22
N LEU A 183 9.25 -7.79 -17.14
CA LEU A 183 8.66 -8.36 -18.34
C LEU A 183 9.75 -8.71 -19.37
N LYS A 184 9.79 -9.97 -19.75
CA LYS A 184 10.72 -10.51 -20.76
C LYS A 184 9.98 -10.81 -22.07
N TRP A 185 10.71 -10.86 -23.16
CA TRP A 185 10.14 -11.25 -24.45
C TRP A 185 9.58 -12.66 -24.46
N GLY A 186 10.11 -13.57 -23.64
CA GLY A 186 9.56 -14.90 -23.46
C GLY A 186 8.17 -14.96 -22.79
N ASN A 187 7.76 -13.85 -22.15
CA ASN A 187 6.42 -13.75 -21.58
C ASN A 187 5.35 -13.33 -22.63
N VAL A 188 5.77 -12.94 -23.84
CA VAL A 188 4.91 -12.48 -24.92
C VAL A 188 4.78 -13.58 -25.96
N TYR A 189 3.57 -14.02 -26.23
CA TYR A 189 3.33 -15.07 -27.23
C TYR A 189 2.07 -14.77 -28.03
N ALA A 190 1.99 -15.35 -29.23
CA ALA A 190 0.81 -15.27 -30.08
C ALA A 190 -0.03 -16.55 -29.88
N ASP A 191 -1.32 -16.39 -29.70
CA ASP A 191 -2.30 -17.45 -29.59
C ASP A 191 -3.49 -17.12 -30.48
N ASN A 192 -3.75 -17.95 -31.50
CA ASN A 192 -4.84 -17.76 -32.47
C ASN A 192 -4.90 -16.34 -33.08
N GLY A 193 -3.72 -15.79 -33.43
CA GLY A 193 -3.60 -14.45 -34.02
C GLY A 193 -3.73 -13.30 -33.03
N GLN A 194 -3.90 -13.56 -31.74
CA GLN A 194 -3.93 -12.57 -30.68
C GLN A 194 -2.67 -12.66 -29.83
N TYR A 195 -2.00 -11.55 -29.56
CA TYR A 195 -0.90 -11.50 -28.60
C TYR A 195 -1.39 -11.55 -27.16
N ARG A 196 -0.68 -12.31 -26.35
CA ARG A 196 -0.94 -12.51 -24.92
C ARG A 196 0.32 -12.35 -24.10
N LEU A 197 0.13 -12.06 -22.82
CA LEU A 197 1.18 -12.07 -21.80
C LEU A 197 0.91 -13.18 -20.79
N GLU A 198 1.95 -13.92 -20.45
CA GLU A 198 1.98 -14.79 -19.27
C GLU A 198 3.03 -14.26 -18.30
N VAL A 199 2.59 -13.74 -17.16
CA VAL A 199 3.45 -13.09 -16.17
C VAL A 199 3.14 -13.59 -14.77
N VAL A 200 4.16 -14.00 -14.01
CA VAL A 200 4.04 -14.21 -12.56
C VAL A 200 4.19 -12.86 -11.87
N MET A 201 3.09 -12.36 -11.33
CA MET A 201 3.06 -11.03 -10.73
C MET A 201 4.00 -10.92 -9.53
N GLN A 202 4.87 -9.92 -9.49
CA GLN A 202 5.89 -9.76 -8.44
C GLN A 202 5.29 -9.58 -7.04
N LYS A 203 4.13 -8.93 -6.94
CA LYS A 203 3.50 -8.63 -5.66
C LYS A 203 2.69 -9.79 -5.08
N THR A 204 1.93 -10.51 -5.90
CA THR A 204 1.01 -11.57 -5.47
C THR A 204 1.57 -12.96 -5.65
N LYS A 205 2.61 -13.10 -6.48
CA LYS A 205 3.21 -14.39 -6.89
C LYS A 205 2.24 -15.31 -7.65
N GLU A 206 1.12 -14.75 -8.11
CA GLU A 206 0.12 -15.44 -8.92
C GLU A 206 0.43 -15.23 -10.41
N PRO A 207 0.27 -16.27 -11.25
CA PRO A 207 0.34 -16.10 -12.69
C PRO A 207 -0.88 -15.31 -13.19
N ILE A 208 -0.66 -14.48 -14.20
CA ILE A 208 -1.71 -13.77 -14.91
C ILE A 208 -1.55 -13.96 -16.40
N TYR A 209 -2.65 -14.23 -17.08
CA TYR A 209 -2.75 -14.36 -18.53
C TYR A 209 -3.54 -13.19 -19.07
N LEU A 210 -2.89 -12.29 -19.81
CA LEU A 210 -3.50 -11.07 -20.31
C LEU A 210 -3.53 -11.05 -21.83
N PRO A 211 -4.70 -10.91 -22.47
CA PRO A 211 -4.75 -10.57 -23.88
C PRO A 211 -4.26 -9.14 -24.07
N LEU A 212 -3.49 -8.89 -25.10
CA LEU A 212 -3.05 -7.57 -25.50
C LEU A 212 -3.95 -6.99 -26.59
N SER A 213 -4.46 -5.80 -26.36
CA SER A 213 -5.16 -5.05 -27.41
C SER A 213 -4.17 -4.50 -28.43
N PRO A 214 -4.63 -4.19 -29.67
CA PRO A 214 -3.79 -3.51 -30.66
C PRO A 214 -3.18 -2.21 -30.10
N GLU A 215 -3.91 -1.50 -29.26
CA GLU A 215 -3.43 -0.27 -28.64
C GLU A 215 -2.31 -0.54 -27.60
N ALA A 216 -2.39 -1.65 -26.85
CA ALA A 216 -1.29 -2.05 -25.98
C ALA A 216 -0.04 -2.41 -26.80
N LEU A 217 -0.19 -3.17 -27.89
CA LEU A 217 0.90 -3.56 -28.79
C LEU A 217 1.60 -2.36 -29.43
N ARG A 218 0.86 -1.31 -29.76
CA ARG A 218 1.41 -0.06 -30.29
C ARG A 218 2.48 0.58 -29.40
N TRP A 219 2.37 0.36 -28.10
CA TRP A 219 3.30 0.90 -27.09
C TRP A 219 4.37 -0.10 -26.65
N MET A 220 4.40 -1.29 -27.20
CA MET A 220 5.53 -2.19 -27.05
C MET A 220 6.64 -1.79 -28.01
N PRO A 221 7.92 -1.85 -27.58
CA PRO A 221 9.03 -1.72 -28.52
C PRO A 221 9.08 -2.90 -29.48
N GLU A 222 9.75 -2.73 -30.61
CA GLU A 222 10.04 -3.84 -31.51
C GLU A 222 11.04 -4.80 -30.85
N ARG A 223 10.81 -6.11 -31.02
CA ARG A 223 11.69 -7.12 -30.42
C ARG A 223 13.07 -7.13 -31.06
N GLY A 224 13.14 -6.96 -32.38
CA GLY A 224 14.39 -7.06 -33.14
C GLY A 224 15.09 -8.41 -32.89
N GLU A 225 16.40 -8.36 -32.64
CA GLU A 225 17.24 -9.54 -32.36
C GLU A 225 17.23 -9.99 -30.89
N LYS A 226 16.37 -9.41 -30.04
CA LYS A 226 16.32 -9.74 -28.62
C LYS A 226 15.86 -11.18 -28.38
N SER A 227 16.53 -11.86 -27.45
CA SER A 227 16.19 -13.21 -27.00
C SER A 227 14.93 -13.23 -26.14
N SER A 228 14.42 -14.42 -25.84
CA SER A 228 13.31 -14.61 -24.89
C SER A 228 13.64 -14.13 -23.48
N GLU A 229 14.91 -14.14 -23.08
CA GLU A 229 15.36 -13.74 -21.74
C GLU A 229 15.57 -12.24 -21.58
N ASP A 230 15.62 -11.49 -22.69
CA ASP A 230 15.82 -10.05 -22.65
C ASP A 230 14.56 -9.31 -22.19
N ALA A 231 14.77 -8.21 -21.48
CA ALA A 231 13.67 -7.35 -21.03
C ALA A 231 12.97 -6.71 -22.25
N VAL A 232 11.63 -6.62 -22.17
CA VAL A 232 10.82 -5.89 -23.15
C VAL A 232 11.14 -4.39 -23.07
N PHE A 233 11.24 -3.86 -21.85
CA PHE A 233 11.57 -2.46 -21.60
C PHE A 233 12.85 -2.35 -20.79
N ASP A 234 13.82 -1.61 -21.29
CA ASP A 234 15.03 -1.25 -20.53
C ASP A 234 14.74 0.02 -19.72
N LEU A 235 14.40 -0.19 -18.46
CA LEU A 235 13.88 0.87 -17.58
C LEU A 235 14.85 1.20 -16.46
N PRO A 236 15.00 2.50 -16.12
CA PRO A 236 15.75 2.91 -14.95
C PRO A 236 15.01 2.56 -13.66
N SER A 237 15.57 2.89 -12.50
CA SER A 237 14.92 2.65 -11.20
C SER A 237 13.53 3.30 -11.13
N THR A 238 12.62 2.68 -10.37
CA THR A 238 11.24 3.18 -10.18
C THR A 238 11.21 4.63 -9.67
N THR A 239 12.16 5.02 -8.83
CA THR A 239 12.29 6.39 -8.34
C THR A 239 12.60 7.34 -9.49
N HIS A 240 13.56 6.99 -10.35
CA HIS A 240 13.94 7.81 -11.49
C HIS A 240 12.81 7.90 -12.52
N ILE A 241 12.11 6.80 -12.80
CA ILE A 241 10.91 6.81 -13.65
C ILE A 241 9.91 7.85 -13.15
N ASN A 242 9.58 7.84 -11.85
CA ASN A 242 8.61 8.80 -11.28
C ASN A 242 9.10 10.25 -11.31
N ILE A 243 10.41 10.49 -11.31
CA ILE A 243 10.99 11.83 -11.52
C ILE A 243 10.76 12.27 -12.97
N LEU A 244 10.99 11.40 -13.96
CA LEU A 244 10.81 11.69 -15.37
C LEU A 244 9.33 11.91 -15.77
N LEU A 245 8.41 11.18 -15.14
CA LEU A 245 6.97 11.25 -15.45
C LEU A 245 6.34 12.60 -15.06
N LYS A 246 6.79 13.24 -13.97
CA LYS A 246 6.16 14.48 -13.46
C LYS A 246 6.20 15.64 -14.44
N PRO A 247 7.38 16.01 -15.02
CA PRO A 247 7.43 17.12 -16.00
C PRO A 247 6.67 16.78 -17.28
N TRP A 248 6.63 15.52 -17.70
CA TRP A 248 5.85 15.09 -18.86
C TRP A 248 4.35 15.26 -18.63
N ALA A 249 3.82 14.83 -17.48
CA ALA A 249 2.43 15.03 -17.12
C ALA A 249 2.06 16.54 -17.07
N LYS A 250 2.96 17.37 -16.48
CA LYS A 250 2.77 18.82 -16.43
C LYS A 250 2.75 19.44 -17.84
N ALA A 251 3.63 19.00 -18.74
CA ALA A 251 3.66 19.47 -20.12
C ALA A 251 2.38 19.08 -20.89
N ALA A 252 1.74 17.95 -20.53
CA ALA A 252 0.46 17.52 -21.06
C ALA A 252 -0.76 18.23 -20.43
N GLY A 253 -0.55 19.20 -19.53
CA GLY A 253 -1.63 19.93 -18.84
C GLY A 253 -2.29 19.11 -17.72
N ILE A 254 -1.67 18.03 -17.23
CA ILE A 254 -2.21 17.17 -16.18
C ILE A 254 -1.73 17.68 -14.81
N ASP A 255 -2.64 18.32 -14.07
CA ASP A 255 -2.40 18.83 -12.71
C ASP A 255 -3.00 17.86 -11.66
N LYS A 256 -2.39 16.68 -11.57
CA LYS A 256 -2.78 15.63 -10.60
C LYS A 256 -1.52 15.04 -9.96
N LYS A 257 -1.71 14.35 -8.83
CA LYS A 257 -0.66 13.52 -8.26
C LYS A 257 -0.34 12.38 -9.22
N PHE A 258 0.76 12.52 -9.95
CA PHE A 258 1.14 11.63 -11.04
C PHE A 258 2.30 10.72 -10.66
N SER A 259 2.16 9.45 -10.94
CA SER A 259 3.19 8.43 -10.73
C SER A 259 2.96 7.27 -11.70
N PHE A 260 3.90 6.36 -11.84
CA PHE A 260 3.69 5.19 -12.71
C PHE A 260 2.44 4.38 -12.34
N HIS A 261 2.08 4.35 -11.06
CA HIS A 261 0.90 3.62 -10.61
C HIS A 261 -0.43 4.22 -11.11
N THR A 262 -0.42 5.49 -11.51
CA THR A 262 -1.56 6.16 -12.15
C THR A 262 -1.97 5.47 -13.46
N ALA A 263 -1.02 4.90 -14.23
CA ALA A 263 -1.31 4.15 -15.45
C ALA A 263 -2.27 2.98 -15.19
N ARG A 264 -1.99 2.17 -14.16
CA ARG A 264 -2.84 1.04 -13.79
C ARG A 264 -4.22 1.49 -13.26
N HIS A 265 -4.28 2.62 -12.56
CA HIS A 265 -5.57 3.19 -12.14
C HIS A 265 -6.38 3.67 -13.35
N THR A 266 -5.71 4.26 -14.34
CA THR A 266 -6.30 4.67 -15.62
C THR A 266 -6.86 3.47 -16.36
N PHE A 267 -6.09 2.38 -16.50
CA PHE A 267 -6.59 1.14 -17.11
C PHE A 267 -7.85 0.63 -16.40
N ALA A 268 -7.82 0.51 -15.07
CA ALA A 268 -8.96 0.02 -14.31
C ALA A 268 -10.23 0.87 -14.52
N THR A 269 -10.06 2.20 -14.44
CA THR A 269 -11.19 3.14 -14.62
C THR A 269 -11.69 3.13 -16.06
N MET A 270 -10.76 3.11 -17.03
CA MET A 270 -11.10 3.07 -18.46
C MET A 270 -11.89 1.80 -18.81
N MET A 271 -11.45 0.61 -18.37
CA MET A 271 -12.18 -0.64 -18.62
C MET A 271 -13.61 -0.58 -18.09
N LEU A 272 -13.78 -0.13 -16.86
CA LEU A 272 -15.10 0.01 -16.26
C LEU A 272 -15.97 1.07 -16.97
N THR A 273 -15.38 2.20 -17.40
CA THR A 273 -16.08 3.26 -18.15
C THR A 273 -16.55 2.76 -19.52
N LEU A 274 -15.72 1.96 -20.18
CA LEU A 274 -16.03 1.38 -21.49
C LEU A 274 -16.98 0.16 -21.44
N GLY A 275 -17.44 -0.23 -20.26
CA GLY A 275 -18.47 -1.26 -20.13
C GLY A 275 -18.01 -2.60 -19.61
N ALA A 276 -16.70 -2.85 -19.41
CA ALA A 276 -16.26 -4.08 -18.78
C ALA A 276 -16.84 -4.20 -17.36
N ASP A 277 -17.24 -5.40 -16.97
CA ASP A 277 -17.73 -5.65 -15.62
C ASP A 277 -16.59 -5.63 -14.58
N LEU A 278 -17.00 -5.52 -13.32
CA LEU A 278 -16.05 -5.40 -12.19
C LEU A 278 -15.19 -6.66 -12.01
N TYR A 279 -15.78 -7.84 -12.24
CA TYR A 279 -15.08 -9.12 -12.07
C TYR A 279 -14.01 -9.28 -13.16
N THR A 280 -14.38 -9.10 -14.42
CA THR A 280 -13.45 -9.15 -15.56
C THR A 280 -12.31 -8.13 -15.38
N THR A 281 -12.62 -6.88 -15.02
CA THR A 281 -11.61 -5.85 -14.74
C THR A 281 -10.68 -6.29 -13.57
N SER A 282 -11.23 -6.91 -12.53
CA SER A 282 -10.46 -7.43 -11.41
C SER A 282 -9.49 -8.53 -11.85
N LYS A 283 -9.92 -9.43 -12.73
CA LYS A 283 -9.08 -10.50 -13.30
C LYS A 283 -7.98 -9.94 -14.19
N LEU A 284 -8.29 -9.01 -15.07
CA LEU A 284 -7.29 -8.32 -15.91
C LEU A 284 -6.23 -7.59 -15.07
N LEU A 285 -6.59 -7.09 -13.91
CA LEU A 285 -5.66 -6.48 -12.97
C LEU A 285 -4.91 -7.51 -12.09
N GLY A 286 -5.25 -8.79 -12.12
CA GLY A 286 -4.70 -9.80 -11.22
C GLY A 286 -4.93 -9.47 -9.75
N HIS A 287 -6.13 -9.01 -9.40
CA HIS A 287 -6.52 -8.81 -8.01
C HIS A 287 -6.98 -10.14 -7.41
N THR A 288 -6.46 -10.49 -6.23
CA THR A 288 -6.87 -11.66 -5.47
C THR A 288 -8.25 -11.50 -4.82
N ASP A 289 -8.69 -10.24 -4.60
CA ASP A 289 -10.01 -9.90 -4.06
C ASP A 289 -10.63 -8.79 -4.91
N VAL A 290 -11.86 -9.01 -5.39
CA VAL A 290 -12.65 -8.06 -6.19
C VAL A 290 -12.86 -6.73 -5.45
N LYS A 291 -12.86 -6.75 -4.11
CA LYS A 291 -12.92 -5.52 -3.28
C LYS A 291 -11.82 -4.52 -3.61
N MET A 292 -10.66 -4.99 -4.10
CA MET A 292 -9.58 -4.09 -4.54
C MET A 292 -9.96 -3.29 -5.79
N THR A 293 -10.87 -3.81 -6.61
CA THR A 293 -11.38 -3.15 -7.82
C THR A 293 -12.61 -2.28 -7.53
N GLN A 294 -13.37 -2.56 -6.46
CA GLN A 294 -14.56 -1.78 -6.07
C GLN A 294 -14.26 -0.29 -5.83
N VAL A 295 -13.01 0.04 -5.51
CA VAL A 295 -12.58 1.44 -5.36
C VAL A 295 -12.79 2.24 -6.64
N TYR A 296 -12.63 1.60 -7.81
CA TYR A 296 -12.84 2.23 -9.11
C TYR A 296 -14.34 2.28 -9.50
N ALA A 297 -15.13 1.31 -9.08
CA ALA A 297 -16.56 1.26 -9.36
C ALA A 297 -17.32 2.45 -8.73
N LYS A 298 -16.85 2.96 -7.58
CA LYS A 298 -17.41 4.17 -6.95
C LYS A 298 -17.28 5.43 -7.82
N ILE A 299 -16.37 5.43 -8.78
CA ILE A 299 -16.08 6.58 -9.66
C ILE A 299 -17.09 6.63 -10.82
N ILE A 300 -17.77 5.51 -11.12
CA ILE A 300 -18.62 5.37 -12.32
C ILE A 300 -20.09 5.40 -11.91
N ASN A 301 -20.60 6.61 -11.57
CA ASN A 301 -22.02 6.81 -11.32
C ASN A 301 -22.86 6.57 -12.58
N ARG A 302 -22.32 6.85 -13.78
CA ARG A 302 -23.02 6.73 -15.08
C ARG A 302 -23.65 5.35 -15.30
N LYS A 303 -22.96 4.25 -14.91
CA LYS A 303 -23.54 2.89 -15.04
C LYS A 303 -24.75 2.65 -14.15
N LYS A 304 -24.88 3.36 -13.03
CA LYS A 304 -26.07 3.25 -12.18
C LYS A 304 -27.29 3.85 -12.88
N ASP A 305 -27.09 5.00 -13.52
CA ASP A 305 -28.14 5.68 -14.26
C ASP A 305 -28.55 4.86 -15.50
N GLU A 306 -27.57 4.29 -16.22
CA GLU A 306 -27.81 3.38 -17.35
C GLU A 306 -28.57 2.11 -16.88
N ALA A 307 -28.16 1.49 -15.74
CA ALA A 307 -28.81 0.29 -15.24
C ALA A 307 -30.26 0.53 -14.79
N VAL A 308 -30.55 1.66 -14.18
CA VAL A 308 -31.94 2.02 -13.81
C VAL A 308 -32.80 2.26 -15.05
N ASN A 309 -32.22 2.81 -16.10
CA ASN A 309 -32.94 3.10 -17.36
C ASN A 309 -33.19 1.86 -18.23
N LEU A 310 -32.61 0.70 -17.91
CA LEU A 310 -32.88 -0.57 -18.63
C LEU A 310 -34.33 -1.03 -18.52
N VAL A 311 -35.08 -0.54 -17.52
CA VAL A 311 -36.52 -0.89 -17.37
C VAL A 311 -37.47 0.03 -18.13
N ASN A 312 -36.92 1.13 -18.72
CA ASN A 312 -37.75 2.07 -19.47
C ASN A 312 -38.31 1.38 -20.75
N GLY A 313 -39.59 1.52 -20.98
CA GLY A 313 -40.26 0.93 -22.14
C GLY A 313 -40.55 -0.58 -22.06
N LEU A 314 -40.29 -1.24 -20.93
CA LEU A 314 -40.62 -2.66 -20.76
C LEU A 314 -42.07 -2.91 -20.38
N PHE A 315 -42.79 -1.88 -19.95
CA PHE A 315 -44.17 -1.98 -19.43
C PHE A 315 -45.12 -1.04 -20.15
N ASP A 316 -44.70 -0.40 -21.26
CA ASP A 316 -45.52 0.48 -22.12
C ASP A 316 -46.35 -0.32 -23.12
#